data_029eb0e21626442104c20cf33fce163c
#
_entry.id   029eb0e21626442104c20cf33fce163c
#
_cell.length_a   1.000
_cell.length_b   1.000
_cell.length_c   1.000
_cell.angle_alpha   90.00
_cell.angle_beta   90.00
_cell.angle_gamma   90.00
#
_symmetry.space_group_name_H-M   'P 1'
#
loop_
_entity.id
_entity.type
_entity.pdbx_description
1 polymer ?
#
loop_
_entity_poly.entity_id
_entity_poly.type
_entity_poly.pdbx_seq_one_letter_code
_entity_poly.pdbx_strand_id
1 'polypeptide(L)'
;MAIHVPLSAEAQAEARMLMLSANNLLRPQDGKPVTVPTQDMILGAYYLTYTRLGKAEKGAEEVVISNPGDSTWETGALVDGDEFMAVNAQLKSEGKMPATFRPKHAYSSVDEAIAAYADGAIGLHAPILVRYGKEVDGVMQHKVITATVGRLIYNEPIPQDLGFVDRTDPAHAFDLEVDFLVGKKQLGKIIDKAIRVHGFTVATEMLDRIKALGYKFSTK
;
A
#
# COMPACT_ATOMS: atom_id res chain seq x y z
N MET A 1 -23.34 31.48 -12.54
CA MET A 1 -22.47 30.72 -13.45
C MET A 1 -23.37 30.10 -14.51
N ALA A 2 -23.08 30.33 -15.78
CA ALA A 2 -23.88 29.78 -16.88
C ALA A 2 -23.16 28.55 -17.47
N ILE A 3 -23.94 27.59 -17.92
CA ILE A 3 -23.41 26.39 -18.60
C ILE A 3 -23.69 26.53 -20.08
N HIS A 4 -22.66 26.40 -20.91
CA HIS A 4 -22.77 26.49 -22.36
C HIS A 4 -22.39 25.15 -22.98
N VAL A 5 -23.18 24.69 -23.95
CA VAL A 5 -22.91 23.48 -24.73
C VAL A 5 -22.21 23.88 -26.03
N PRO A 6 -21.07 23.25 -26.40
CA PRO A 6 -20.41 23.55 -27.67
C PRO A 6 -21.29 23.10 -28.85
N LEU A 7 -21.55 24.02 -29.78
CA LEU A 7 -22.48 23.77 -30.89
C LEU A 7 -21.77 23.34 -32.18
N SER A 8 -20.56 23.85 -32.45
CA SER A 8 -19.79 23.46 -33.65
C SER A 8 -18.99 22.17 -33.44
N ALA A 9 -18.69 21.45 -34.51
CA ALA A 9 -17.87 20.24 -34.46
C ALA A 9 -16.44 20.52 -33.94
N GLU A 10 -15.89 21.67 -34.33
CA GLU A 10 -14.57 22.12 -33.87
C GLU A 10 -14.56 22.36 -32.34
N ALA A 11 -15.58 23.09 -31.84
CA ALA A 11 -15.71 23.39 -30.41
C ALA A 11 -15.91 22.08 -29.59
N GLN A 12 -16.66 21.11 -30.13
CA GLN A 12 -16.84 19.80 -29.51
C GLN A 12 -15.50 18.98 -29.47
N ALA A 13 -14.73 19.05 -30.56
CA ALA A 13 -13.42 18.41 -30.63
C ALA A 13 -12.45 19.04 -29.63
N GLU A 14 -12.36 20.37 -29.55
CA GLU A 14 -11.54 21.08 -28.57
C GLU A 14 -11.94 20.74 -27.15
N ALA A 15 -13.24 20.72 -26.84
CA ALA A 15 -13.73 20.35 -25.51
C ALA A 15 -13.28 18.94 -25.10
N ARG A 16 -13.35 17.98 -26.02
CA ARG A 16 -12.91 16.60 -25.78
C ARG A 16 -11.38 16.45 -25.63
N MET A 17 -10.62 17.18 -26.44
CA MET A 17 -9.16 17.06 -26.47
C MET A 17 -8.48 17.89 -25.37
N LEU A 18 -8.98 19.10 -25.09
CA LEU A 18 -8.33 20.04 -24.20
C LEU A 18 -8.97 20.11 -22.80
N MET A 19 -10.28 19.88 -22.66
CA MET A 19 -11.00 20.10 -21.41
C MET A 19 -11.33 18.80 -20.66
N LEU A 20 -11.10 17.64 -21.26
CA LEU A 20 -11.35 16.38 -20.59
C LEU A 20 -10.47 16.26 -19.32
N SER A 21 -11.07 15.91 -18.19
CA SER A 21 -10.36 15.82 -16.90
C SER A 21 -9.21 14.84 -16.92
N ALA A 22 -9.30 13.73 -17.66
CA ALA A 22 -8.21 12.76 -17.83
C ALA A 22 -6.96 13.37 -18.47
N ASN A 23 -7.10 14.40 -19.29
CA ASN A 23 -5.98 15.10 -19.93
C ASN A 23 -5.45 16.29 -19.08
N ASN A 24 -6.13 16.65 -18.00
CA ASN A 24 -5.80 17.79 -17.15
C ASN A 24 -5.54 17.36 -15.68
N LEU A 25 -4.76 16.31 -15.50
CA LEU A 25 -4.44 15.79 -14.17
C LEU A 25 -3.40 16.63 -13.42
N LEU A 26 -2.65 17.48 -14.11
CA LEU A 26 -1.60 18.32 -13.54
C LEU A 26 -2.03 19.78 -13.48
N ARG A 27 -1.68 20.46 -12.41
CA ARG A 27 -1.87 21.92 -12.28
C ARG A 27 -0.92 22.66 -13.19
N PRO A 28 -1.37 23.63 -13.97
CA PRO A 28 -0.50 24.44 -14.82
C PRO A 28 0.48 25.32 -14.02
N GLN A 29 0.16 25.62 -12.76
CA GLN A 29 0.95 26.49 -11.88
C GLN A 29 2.25 25.83 -11.42
N ASP A 30 2.23 24.57 -11.01
CA ASP A 30 3.34 23.89 -10.35
C ASP A 30 3.58 22.46 -10.87
N GLY A 31 2.82 22.03 -11.87
CA GLY A 31 2.93 20.69 -12.46
C GLY A 31 2.62 19.54 -11.51
N LYS A 32 1.97 19.81 -10.36
CA LYS A 32 1.57 18.76 -9.41
C LYS A 32 0.19 18.21 -9.72
N PRO A 33 -0.12 16.98 -9.33
CA PRO A 33 -1.46 16.42 -9.53
C PRO A 33 -2.56 17.28 -8.89
N VAL A 34 -3.61 17.56 -9.67
CA VAL A 34 -4.84 18.22 -9.18
C VAL A 34 -5.78 17.21 -8.57
N THR A 35 -5.94 16.07 -9.25
CA THR A 35 -6.87 15.00 -8.89
C THR A 35 -6.24 14.08 -7.86
N VAL A 36 -6.16 14.54 -6.62
CA VAL A 36 -5.72 13.70 -5.49
C VAL A 36 -6.95 13.28 -4.71
N PRO A 37 -7.10 11.99 -4.37
CA PRO A 37 -8.17 11.52 -3.49
C PRO A 37 -8.22 12.31 -2.18
N THR A 38 -9.43 12.53 -1.66
CA THR A 38 -9.66 13.34 -0.47
C THR A 38 -10.59 12.62 0.52
N GLN A 39 -10.68 13.11 1.75
CA GLN A 39 -11.63 12.66 2.77
C GLN A 39 -11.64 11.12 2.93
N ASP A 40 -12.78 10.48 2.71
CA ASP A 40 -12.99 9.05 2.94
C ASP A 40 -12.07 8.16 2.08
N MET A 41 -11.68 8.62 0.90
CA MET A 41 -10.72 7.91 0.06
C MET A 41 -9.34 7.82 0.70
N ILE A 42 -8.90 8.88 1.39
CA ILE A 42 -7.64 8.88 2.15
C ILE A 42 -7.79 8.00 3.39
N LEU A 43 -8.93 8.06 4.06
CA LEU A 43 -9.21 7.24 5.23
C LEU A 43 -9.13 5.74 4.87
N GLY A 44 -9.77 5.32 3.76
CA GLY A 44 -9.70 3.95 3.29
C GLY A 44 -8.30 3.51 2.87
N ALA A 45 -7.53 4.37 2.21
CA ALA A 45 -6.13 4.10 1.87
C ALA A 45 -5.25 3.97 3.13
N TYR A 46 -5.44 4.84 4.12
CA TYR A 46 -4.78 4.77 5.41
C TYR A 46 -5.12 3.46 6.12
N TYR A 47 -6.42 3.12 6.19
CA TYR A 47 -6.89 1.89 6.81
C TYR A 47 -6.29 0.63 6.16
N LEU A 48 -6.25 0.56 4.82
CA LEU A 48 -5.64 -0.56 4.09
C LEU A 48 -4.13 -0.72 4.34
N THR A 49 -3.41 0.40 4.52
CA THR A 49 -1.95 0.38 4.65
C THR A 49 -1.47 0.36 6.10
N TYR A 50 -2.39 0.41 7.06
CA TYR A 50 -2.09 0.32 8.48
C TYR A 50 -1.61 -1.09 8.84
N THR A 51 -0.69 -1.18 9.80
CA THR A 51 -0.19 -2.46 10.36
C THR A 51 -0.47 -2.47 11.85
N ARG A 52 -1.01 -3.55 12.36
CA ARG A 52 -1.34 -3.71 13.78
C ARG A 52 -0.88 -5.06 14.30
N LEU A 53 -0.34 -5.04 15.52
CA LEU A 53 -0.02 -6.23 16.32
C LEU A 53 -0.89 -6.21 17.59
N GLY A 54 -1.02 -7.36 18.22
CA GLY A 54 -1.68 -7.52 19.50
C GLY A 54 -3.07 -8.16 19.41
N LYS A 55 -3.69 -8.38 20.56
CA LYS A 55 -4.97 -9.11 20.73
C LYS A 55 -6.15 -8.53 19.96
N ALA A 56 -6.07 -7.25 19.61
CA ALA A 56 -7.14 -6.59 18.85
C ALA A 56 -7.11 -6.90 17.35
N GLU A 57 -6.04 -7.53 16.85
CA GLU A 57 -5.91 -7.88 15.43
C GLU A 57 -5.75 -9.40 15.29
N LYS A 58 -6.73 -10.03 14.68
CA LYS A 58 -6.77 -11.48 14.52
C LYS A 58 -5.62 -11.97 13.64
N GLY A 59 -4.87 -12.96 14.12
CA GLY A 59 -3.67 -13.47 13.45
C GLY A 59 -2.39 -12.68 13.73
N ALA A 60 -2.46 -11.67 14.60
CA ALA A 60 -1.30 -10.89 15.05
C ALA A 60 -1.24 -10.81 16.59
N GLU A 61 -1.94 -11.69 17.28
CA GLU A 61 -1.95 -11.79 18.74
C GLU A 61 -0.56 -12.11 19.27
N GLU A 62 0.19 -12.92 18.55
CA GLU A 62 1.53 -13.37 18.91
C GLU A 62 2.50 -13.20 17.75
N VAL A 63 3.74 -12.89 18.07
CA VAL A 63 4.85 -12.74 17.12
C VAL A 63 6.04 -13.60 17.52
N VAL A 64 6.81 -14.05 16.53
CA VAL A 64 8.05 -14.80 16.75
C VAL A 64 9.22 -13.83 16.66
N ILE A 65 10.03 -13.75 17.70
CA ILE A 65 11.20 -12.86 17.72
C ILE A 65 12.22 -13.36 16.69
N SER A 66 12.60 -12.51 15.75
CA SER A 66 13.65 -12.79 14.76
C SER A 66 15.01 -12.23 15.17
N ASN A 67 15.01 -11.06 15.83
CA ASN A 67 16.17 -10.49 16.48
C ASN A 67 15.72 -9.80 17.77
N PRO A 68 16.26 -10.19 18.95
CA PRO A 68 15.84 -9.62 20.23
C PRO A 68 16.20 -8.14 20.41
N GLY A 69 17.12 -7.59 19.62
CA GLY A 69 17.63 -6.24 19.88
C GLY A 69 18.25 -6.13 21.27
N ASP A 70 17.97 -5.04 21.98
CA ASP A 70 18.38 -4.82 23.38
C ASP A 70 17.31 -5.30 24.38
N SER A 71 16.36 -6.14 23.98
CA SER A 71 15.36 -6.73 24.86
C SER A 71 15.88 -7.95 25.60
N THR A 72 15.10 -8.44 26.55
CA THR A 72 15.41 -9.68 27.31
C THR A 72 14.92 -10.95 26.61
N TRP A 73 14.32 -10.83 25.42
CA TRP A 73 13.81 -11.96 24.67
C TRP A 73 14.94 -12.73 23.99
N GLU A 74 14.65 -14.01 23.68
CA GLU A 74 15.53 -14.84 22.88
C GLU A 74 15.02 -14.93 21.44
N THR A 75 15.93 -15.16 20.49
CA THR A 75 15.56 -15.42 19.09
C THR A 75 14.70 -16.69 19.01
N GLY A 76 13.55 -16.60 18.35
CA GLY A 76 12.58 -17.70 18.23
C GLY A 76 11.55 -17.73 19.35
N ALA A 77 11.64 -16.87 20.37
CA ALA A 77 10.62 -16.74 21.41
C ALA A 77 9.28 -16.30 20.79
N LEU A 78 8.18 -16.88 21.29
CA LEU A 78 6.82 -16.47 20.98
C LEU A 78 6.38 -15.45 22.03
N VAL A 79 6.03 -14.25 21.59
CA VAL A 79 5.70 -13.10 22.46
C VAL A 79 4.34 -12.55 22.09
N ASP A 80 3.59 -12.11 23.10
CA ASP A 80 2.33 -11.36 22.89
C ASP A 80 2.59 -10.09 22.10
N GLY A 81 1.78 -9.83 21.07
CA GLY A 81 1.96 -8.69 20.17
C GLY A 81 1.83 -7.33 20.86
N ASP A 82 0.97 -7.22 21.87
CA ASP A 82 0.81 -5.97 22.66
C ASP A 82 2.06 -5.76 23.54
N GLU A 83 2.61 -6.82 24.15
CA GLU A 83 3.86 -6.76 24.91
C GLU A 83 5.03 -6.37 24.01
N PHE A 84 5.14 -6.98 22.84
CA PHE A 84 6.17 -6.67 21.84
C PHE A 84 6.16 -5.19 21.46
N MET A 85 4.97 -4.63 21.19
CA MET A 85 4.83 -3.21 20.85
C MET A 85 5.21 -2.29 21.99
N ALA A 86 4.79 -2.61 23.23
CA ALA A 86 5.09 -1.81 24.42
C ALA A 86 6.61 -1.77 24.72
N VAL A 87 7.26 -2.93 24.71
CA VAL A 87 8.71 -3.02 24.98
C VAL A 87 9.52 -2.33 23.87
N ASN A 88 9.15 -2.51 22.60
CA ASN A 88 9.82 -1.82 21.50
C ASN A 88 9.64 -0.30 21.53
N ALA A 89 8.48 0.20 21.96
CA ALA A 89 8.26 1.63 22.17
C ALA A 89 9.17 2.17 23.27
N GLN A 90 9.35 1.42 24.36
CA GLN A 90 10.26 1.78 25.45
C GLN A 90 11.72 1.77 24.98
N LEU A 91 12.20 0.68 24.36
CA LEU A 91 13.56 0.58 23.81
C LEU A 91 13.90 1.74 22.88
N LYS A 92 12.96 2.08 21.99
CA LYS A 92 13.10 3.20 21.05
C LYS A 92 13.18 4.55 21.76
N SER A 93 12.41 4.75 22.85
CA SER A 93 12.46 5.98 23.65
C SER A 93 13.79 6.11 24.40
N GLU A 94 14.41 4.99 24.77
CA GLU A 94 15.73 4.92 25.44
C GLU A 94 16.90 4.98 24.44
N GLY A 95 16.63 5.06 23.13
CA GLY A 95 17.66 5.07 22.08
C GLY A 95 18.35 3.72 21.89
N LYS A 96 17.75 2.64 22.38
CA LYS A 96 18.23 1.26 22.24
C LYS A 96 17.73 0.63 20.93
N MET A 97 18.39 -0.45 20.52
CA MET A 97 18.04 -1.20 19.33
C MET A 97 16.73 -1.98 19.54
N PRO A 98 15.66 -1.72 18.78
CA PRO A 98 14.41 -2.44 18.91
C PRO A 98 14.54 -3.90 18.44
N ALA A 99 13.74 -4.77 19.02
CA ALA A 99 13.59 -6.13 18.55
C ALA A 99 12.85 -6.17 17.20
N THR A 100 13.18 -7.15 16.37
CA THR A 100 12.45 -7.45 15.14
C THR A 100 11.71 -8.77 15.26
N PHE A 101 10.66 -8.95 14.49
CA PHE A 101 9.79 -10.12 14.56
C PHE A 101 9.57 -10.74 13.18
N ARG A 102 9.16 -12.01 13.20
CA ARG A 102 8.64 -12.73 12.04
C ARG A 102 7.16 -13.03 12.28
N PRO A 103 6.27 -12.77 11.30
CA PRO A 103 4.88 -13.16 11.38
C PRO A 103 4.71 -14.67 11.58
N LYS A 104 3.69 -15.06 12.35
CA LYS A 104 3.38 -16.47 12.63
C LYS A 104 2.70 -17.16 11.45
N HIS A 105 1.83 -16.44 10.73
CA HIS A 105 1.05 -16.99 9.63
C HIS A 105 1.76 -16.84 8.30
N ALA A 106 1.75 -17.91 7.49
CA ALA A 106 2.35 -17.95 6.17
C ALA A 106 1.35 -18.52 5.15
N TYR A 107 1.30 -17.88 3.99
CA TYR A 107 0.40 -18.23 2.88
C TYR A 107 1.17 -18.50 1.60
N SER A 108 0.68 -19.46 0.80
CA SER A 108 1.35 -19.88 -0.44
C SER A 108 1.09 -18.94 -1.61
N SER A 109 0.07 -18.08 -1.51
CA SER A 109 -0.26 -17.07 -2.54
C SER A 109 -0.98 -15.88 -1.93
N VAL A 110 -1.06 -14.79 -2.71
CA VAL A 110 -1.83 -13.59 -2.35
C VAL A 110 -3.32 -13.92 -2.25
N ASP A 111 -3.84 -14.74 -3.17
CA ASP A 111 -5.26 -15.12 -3.21
C ASP A 111 -5.65 -15.95 -1.98
N GLU A 112 -4.78 -16.85 -1.52
CA GLU A 112 -4.98 -17.62 -0.30
C GLU A 112 -5.05 -16.70 0.93
N ALA A 113 -4.17 -15.69 1.01
CA ALA A 113 -4.19 -14.73 2.11
C ALA A 113 -5.48 -13.88 2.10
N ILE A 114 -5.97 -13.48 0.91
CA ILE A 114 -7.22 -12.73 0.76
C ILE A 114 -8.42 -13.63 1.13
N ALA A 115 -8.41 -14.91 0.74
CA ALA A 115 -9.44 -15.86 1.12
C ALA A 115 -9.48 -16.07 2.66
N ALA A 116 -8.33 -16.25 3.30
CA ALA A 116 -8.22 -16.36 4.75
C ALA A 116 -8.77 -15.13 5.49
N TYR A 117 -8.57 -13.94 4.92
CA TYR A 117 -9.20 -12.71 5.43
C TYR A 117 -10.73 -12.73 5.24
N ALA A 118 -11.21 -13.15 4.08
CA ALA A 118 -12.64 -13.23 3.80
C ALA A 118 -13.36 -14.22 4.74
N ASP A 119 -12.71 -15.33 5.06
CA ASP A 119 -13.20 -16.33 6.03
C ASP A 119 -13.03 -15.87 7.48
N GLY A 120 -12.44 -14.71 7.71
CA GLY A 120 -12.19 -14.16 9.03
C GLY A 120 -11.15 -14.96 9.84
N ALA A 121 -10.26 -15.70 9.19
CA ALA A 121 -9.15 -16.39 9.84
C ALA A 121 -8.05 -15.44 10.29
N ILE A 122 -7.81 -14.37 9.51
CA ILE A 122 -6.84 -13.31 9.81
C ILE A 122 -7.49 -11.93 9.68
N GLY A 123 -6.90 -10.93 10.34
CA GLY A 123 -7.29 -9.53 10.22
C GLY A 123 -6.63 -8.85 9.01
N LEU A 124 -7.17 -7.70 8.64
CA LEU A 124 -6.70 -6.91 7.50
C LEU A 124 -5.29 -6.33 7.73
N HIS A 125 -4.98 -6.00 8.97
CA HIS A 125 -3.76 -5.30 9.38
C HIS A 125 -2.69 -6.22 9.95
N ALA A 126 -3.03 -7.52 10.11
CA ALA A 126 -2.10 -8.52 10.62
C ALA A 126 -0.92 -8.71 9.66
N PRO A 127 0.32 -8.60 10.14
CA PRO A 127 1.49 -8.99 9.35
C PRO A 127 1.46 -10.50 9.08
N ILE A 128 1.72 -10.87 7.86
CA ILE A 128 1.77 -12.24 7.37
C ILE A 128 2.99 -12.46 6.49
N LEU A 129 3.40 -13.71 6.34
CA LEU A 129 4.33 -14.13 5.31
C LEU A 129 3.53 -14.60 4.09
N VAL A 130 3.86 -14.10 2.92
CA VAL A 130 3.19 -14.51 1.69
C VAL A 130 4.22 -14.80 0.60
N ARG A 131 4.01 -15.89 -0.14
CA ARG A 131 4.81 -16.18 -1.33
C ARG A 131 4.30 -15.30 -2.47
N TYR A 132 5.09 -14.28 -2.79
CA TYR A 132 4.79 -13.32 -3.84
C TYR A 132 5.53 -13.70 -5.11
N GLY A 133 4.79 -13.79 -6.23
CA GLY A 133 5.33 -14.06 -7.55
C GLY A 133 5.45 -12.78 -8.36
N LYS A 134 6.57 -12.60 -9.04
CA LYS A 134 6.81 -11.52 -9.97
C LYS A 134 7.63 -12.02 -11.15
N GLU A 135 7.34 -11.51 -12.33
CA GLU A 135 8.14 -11.74 -13.52
C GLU A 135 9.41 -10.87 -13.44
N VAL A 136 10.56 -11.52 -13.46
CA VAL A 136 11.87 -10.88 -13.49
C VAL A 136 12.63 -11.49 -14.67
N ASP A 137 13.09 -10.66 -15.58
CA ASP A 137 13.82 -11.07 -16.80
C ASP A 137 13.08 -12.14 -17.66
N GLY A 138 11.74 -12.03 -17.74
CA GLY A 138 10.90 -12.97 -18.49
C GLY A 138 10.66 -14.32 -17.80
N VAL A 139 11.12 -14.49 -16.54
CA VAL A 139 10.93 -15.70 -15.75
C VAL A 139 10.10 -15.38 -14.52
N MET A 140 9.05 -16.17 -14.26
CA MET A 140 8.25 -16.06 -13.05
C MET A 140 9.08 -16.55 -11.84
N GLN A 141 9.45 -15.63 -11.00
CA GLN A 141 10.18 -15.93 -9.76
C GLN A 141 9.27 -15.71 -8.55
N HIS A 142 9.56 -16.39 -7.47
CA HIS A 142 8.80 -16.30 -6.22
C HIS A 142 9.72 -16.05 -5.04
N LYS A 143 9.29 -15.15 -4.15
CA LYS A 143 9.96 -14.89 -2.87
C LYS A 143 8.92 -14.78 -1.77
N VAL A 144 9.27 -15.18 -0.56
CA VAL A 144 8.43 -14.94 0.61
C VAL A 144 8.71 -13.52 1.10
N ILE A 145 7.66 -12.70 1.15
CA ILE A 145 7.70 -11.34 1.66
C ILE A 145 6.83 -11.22 2.91
N THR A 146 7.13 -10.24 3.74
CA THR A 146 6.26 -9.84 4.86
C THR A 146 5.37 -8.70 4.41
N ALA A 147 4.05 -8.88 4.51
CA ALA A 147 3.07 -7.86 4.15
C ALA A 147 1.83 -7.99 5.05
N THR A 148 0.87 -7.09 4.91
CA THR A 148 -0.48 -7.26 5.43
C THR A 148 -1.46 -7.50 4.29
N VAL A 149 -2.60 -8.14 4.56
CA VAL A 149 -3.63 -8.33 3.52
C VAL A 149 -4.08 -6.99 2.95
N GLY A 150 -4.23 -5.98 3.80
CA GLY A 150 -4.59 -4.64 3.35
C GLY A 150 -3.58 -4.04 2.36
N ARG A 151 -2.27 -4.19 2.62
CA ARG A 151 -1.21 -3.73 1.69
C ARG A 151 -1.20 -4.52 0.39
N LEU A 152 -1.45 -5.81 0.43
CA LEU A 152 -1.57 -6.62 -0.79
C LEU A 152 -2.71 -6.13 -1.67
N ILE A 153 -3.90 -5.92 -1.10
CA ILE A 153 -5.08 -5.36 -1.80
C ILE A 153 -4.78 -3.94 -2.32
N TYR A 154 -4.12 -3.10 -1.53
CA TYR A 154 -3.82 -1.72 -1.93
C TYR A 154 -2.80 -1.65 -3.06
N ASN A 155 -1.83 -2.56 -3.13
CA ASN A 155 -0.83 -2.61 -4.19
C ASN A 155 -1.33 -3.22 -5.51
N GLU A 156 -2.48 -3.91 -5.50
CA GLU A 156 -3.05 -4.53 -6.71
C GLU A 156 -3.25 -3.53 -7.88
N PRO A 157 -3.88 -2.35 -7.67
CA PRO A 157 -4.04 -1.36 -8.73
C PRO A 157 -2.79 -0.52 -9.01
N ILE A 158 -1.74 -0.64 -8.19
CA ILE A 158 -0.55 0.22 -8.28
C ILE A 158 0.53 -0.48 -9.13
N PRO A 159 1.02 0.16 -10.20
CA PRO A 159 2.16 -0.36 -10.95
C PRO A 159 3.37 -0.56 -10.03
N GLN A 160 4.02 -1.72 -10.13
CA GLN A 160 5.12 -2.12 -9.24
C GLN A 160 6.50 -1.69 -9.76
N ASP A 161 6.57 -0.54 -10.44
CA ASP A 161 7.78 0.05 -11.04
C ASP A 161 7.83 1.58 -10.89
N LEU A 162 7.12 2.13 -9.91
CA LEU A 162 7.06 3.57 -9.66
C LEU A 162 8.38 4.13 -9.07
N GLY A 163 9.27 3.26 -8.60
CA GLY A 163 10.59 3.65 -8.07
C GLY A 163 10.54 4.17 -6.62
N PHE A 164 9.61 3.69 -5.80
CA PHE A 164 9.69 3.84 -4.34
C PHE A 164 10.65 2.83 -3.73
N VAL A 165 10.80 1.68 -4.39
CA VAL A 165 11.72 0.61 -4.04
C VAL A 165 12.91 0.66 -4.99
N ASP A 166 14.13 0.63 -4.47
CA ASP A 166 15.33 0.47 -5.26
C ASP A 166 15.48 -0.99 -5.69
N ARG A 167 15.12 -1.27 -6.95
CA ARG A 167 15.15 -2.62 -7.53
C ARG A 167 16.50 -2.98 -8.16
N THR A 168 17.51 -2.12 -8.05
CA THR A 168 18.88 -2.46 -8.46
C THR A 168 19.48 -3.48 -7.49
N ASP A 169 19.03 -3.49 -6.23
CA ASP A 169 19.39 -4.51 -5.27
C ASP A 169 18.45 -5.73 -5.40
N PRO A 170 18.98 -6.92 -5.69
CA PRO A 170 18.19 -8.17 -5.76
C PRO A 170 17.44 -8.49 -4.47
N ALA A 171 17.90 -7.98 -3.32
CA ALA A 171 17.22 -8.15 -2.03
C ALA A 171 15.81 -7.52 -2.04
N HIS A 172 15.65 -6.40 -2.71
CA HIS A 172 14.43 -5.59 -2.76
C HIS A 172 13.58 -5.82 -4.04
N ALA A 173 13.97 -6.72 -4.92
CA ALA A 173 13.30 -6.96 -6.20
C ALA A 173 11.81 -7.33 -6.06
N PHE A 174 11.44 -7.97 -4.96
CA PHE A 174 10.08 -8.45 -4.67
C PHE A 174 9.30 -7.58 -3.68
N ASP A 175 9.91 -6.53 -3.12
CA ASP A 175 9.25 -5.67 -2.17
C ASP A 175 8.09 -4.91 -2.85
N LEU A 176 7.01 -4.69 -2.12
CA LEU A 176 5.86 -3.93 -2.61
C LEU A 176 6.24 -2.46 -2.78
N GLU A 177 5.76 -1.83 -3.85
CA GLU A 177 6.00 -0.38 -4.07
C GLU A 177 5.47 0.47 -2.92
N VAL A 178 4.34 0.06 -2.34
CA VAL A 178 3.76 0.74 -1.19
C VAL A 178 3.80 -0.18 0.02
N ASP A 179 4.90 -0.12 0.77
CA ASP A 179 5.08 -0.80 2.05
C ASP A 179 5.12 0.17 3.23
N PHE A 180 4.51 1.33 3.08
CA PHE A 180 4.42 2.37 4.10
C PHE A 180 2.99 2.82 4.31
N LEU A 181 2.74 3.50 5.43
CA LEU A 181 1.43 4.06 5.76
C LEU A 181 1.08 5.20 4.79
N VAL A 182 -0.05 5.08 4.11
CA VAL A 182 -0.48 6.03 3.08
C VAL A 182 -1.38 7.10 3.66
N GLY A 183 -0.82 8.30 3.83
CA GLY A 183 -1.60 9.52 4.11
C GLY A 183 -1.69 10.41 2.86
N LYS A 184 -2.30 11.59 3.01
CA LYS A 184 -2.52 12.54 1.90
C LYS A 184 -1.24 12.89 1.13
N LYS A 185 -0.12 13.12 1.83
CA LYS A 185 1.15 13.48 1.20
C LYS A 185 1.73 12.32 0.38
N GLN A 186 1.68 11.10 0.93
CA GLN A 186 2.18 9.90 0.27
C GLN A 186 1.34 9.56 -0.96
N LEU A 187 0.01 9.67 -0.85
CA LEU A 187 -0.90 9.45 -1.97
C LEU A 187 -0.62 10.43 -3.12
N GLY A 188 -0.39 11.71 -2.83
CA GLY A 188 0.02 12.68 -3.83
C GLY A 188 1.33 12.31 -4.53
N LYS A 189 2.31 11.77 -3.81
CA LYS A 189 3.58 11.30 -4.39
C LYS A 189 3.40 10.06 -5.27
N ILE A 190 2.53 9.13 -4.86
CA ILE A 190 2.23 7.92 -5.65
C ILE A 190 1.63 8.32 -6.99
N ILE A 191 0.66 9.23 -6.99
CA ILE A 191 0.01 9.73 -8.20
C ILE A 191 1.00 10.50 -9.10
N ASP A 192 1.80 11.39 -8.53
CA ASP A 192 2.81 12.14 -9.30
C ASP A 192 3.79 11.20 -10.00
N LYS A 193 4.30 10.19 -9.29
CA LYS A 193 5.19 9.18 -9.88
C LYS A 193 4.48 8.35 -10.96
N ALA A 194 3.25 7.92 -10.72
CA ALA A 194 2.48 7.15 -11.70
C ALA A 194 2.27 7.94 -13.01
N ILE A 195 1.95 9.24 -12.91
CA ILE A 195 1.80 10.11 -14.09
C ILE A 195 3.14 10.25 -14.84
N ARG A 196 4.25 10.42 -14.13
CA ARG A 196 5.58 10.61 -14.73
C ARG A 196 6.12 9.35 -15.41
N VAL A 197 5.87 8.17 -14.83
CA VAL A 197 6.40 6.89 -15.32
C VAL A 197 5.50 6.30 -16.41
N HIS A 198 4.19 6.26 -16.18
CA HIS A 198 3.22 5.56 -17.04
C HIS A 198 2.30 6.48 -17.85
N GLY A 199 2.37 7.79 -17.62
CA GLY A 199 1.51 8.74 -18.29
C GLY A 199 0.07 8.80 -17.73
N PHE A 200 -0.78 9.58 -18.41
CA PHE A 200 -2.10 9.92 -17.89
C PHE A 200 -3.10 8.76 -17.89
N THR A 201 -3.07 7.90 -18.90
CA THR A 201 -4.06 6.82 -19.05
C THR A 201 -3.98 5.82 -17.89
N VAL A 202 -2.79 5.28 -17.64
CA VAL A 202 -2.56 4.32 -16.55
C VAL A 202 -2.80 4.98 -15.18
N ALA A 203 -2.37 6.23 -15.02
CA ALA A 203 -2.60 6.98 -13.78
C ALA A 203 -4.10 7.21 -13.51
N THR A 204 -4.91 7.44 -14.54
CA THR A 204 -6.36 7.60 -14.41
C THR A 204 -7.03 6.30 -13.99
N GLU A 205 -6.68 5.17 -14.60
CA GLU A 205 -7.19 3.85 -14.21
C GLU A 205 -6.81 3.50 -12.77
N MET A 206 -5.55 3.75 -12.40
CA MET A 206 -5.06 3.56 -11.04
C MET A 206 -5.86 4.42 -10.04
N LEU A 207 -6.09 5.70 -10.36
CA LEU A 207 -6.88 6.62 -9.53
C LEU A 207 -8.31 6.13 -9.31
N ASP A 208 -8.98 5.64 -10.35
CA ASP A 208 -10.34 5.13 -10.23
C ASP A 208 -10.41 3.88 -9.36
N ARG A 209 -9.43 2.98 -9.46
CA ARG A 209 -9.34 1.80 -8.59
C ARG A 209 -9.03 2.17 -7.14
N ILE A 210 -8.08 3.09 -6.91
CA ILE A 210 -7.76 3.59 -5.55
C ILE A 210 -8.97 4.27 -4.93
N LYS A 211 -9.73 5.05 -5.71
CA LYS A 211 -10.98 5.68 -5.26
C LYS A 211 -12.00 4.62 -4.82
N ALA A 212 -12.21 3.60 -5.63
CA ALA A 212 -13.14 2.50 -5.31
C ALA A 212 -12.73 1.75 -4.05
N LEU A 213 -11.43 1.42 -3.89
CA LEU A 213 -10.89 0.82 -2.67
C LEU A 213 -11.06 1.75 -1.47
N GLY A 214 -10.75 3.04 -1.62
CA GLY A 214 -10.87 4.03 -0.57
C GLY A 214 -12.29 4.08 0.00
N TYR A 215 -13.30 4.20 -0.83
CA TYR A 215 -14.70 4.17 -0.38
C TYR A 215 -15.12 2.82 0.21
N LYS A 216 -14.70 1.71 -0.39
CA LYS A 216 -15.04 0.37 0.11
C LYS A 216 -14.53 0.13 1.53
N PHE A 217 -13.33 0.63 1.85
CA PHE A 217 -12.67 0.37 3.13
C PHE A 217 -12.80 1.52 4.15
N SER A 218 -13.29 2.69 3.76
CA SER A 218 -13.61 3.77 4.71
C SER A 218 -14.85 3.48 5.57
N THR A 219 -15.70 2.55 5.14
CA THR A 219 -16.95 2.15 5.83
C THR A 219 -16.81 0.85 6.65
N LYS A 220 -15.64 0.28 6.72
CA LYS A 220 -15.28 -0.92 7.51
C LYS A 220 -14.72 -0.53 8.87
#